data_6f0d56351f36a218136f9911dc8d5c45
#
_entry.id   6f0d56351f36a218136f9911dc8d5c45
#
_cell.length_a   1.000
_cell.length_b   1.000
_cell.length_c   1.000
_cell.angle_alpha   90.00
_cell.angle_beta   90.00
_cell.angle_gamma   90.00
#
_symmetry.space_group_name_H-M   'P 1'
#
loop_
_entity.id
_entity.type
_entity.pdbx_description
1 polymer ?
#
loop_
_entity_poly.entity_id
_entity_poly.type
_entity_poly.pdbx_seq_one_letter_code
_entity_poly.pdbx_strand_id
1 'polypeptide(L)'
;MTRRACDLCPLEAFCKPATLNVQRTSKHRPAEEMRSDKESQSIRVTIVQASPQPSDLASGLRKALALIEEAAEHGAQLICFAETFLPGYPAWLDFCPGAALWNHAPVKEVFAGLRANSVVVPGNETQALGEAAARLRVGIVMGISERVRDAPGHGTLFNSLLYFAEDGRLVNHHRKLIPTYSERMVWGQGDAAGLRIAKVHNVNFGGAICWEHWMPLTRQHLHNAGEQIHIAAWPTVHEMHQIASRHYAFEGRCFVLAAGQIMKASDLPIALTPLEALDPQTLIERGGSAVIAPDGRYLAGPVFDEEIILYATLDLQEIERESMTMDVSGHYSRPDIFRLQVTASDRGDDISGK
;
A
#
# COMPACT_ATOMS: atom_id res chain seq x y z
N MET A 1 21.50 -46.04 34.00
CA MET A 1 22.79 -45.83 34.68
C MET A 1 23.33 -44.52 34.18
N THR A 2 23.25 -43.64 35.00
CA THR A 2 24.08 -42.64 35.70
C THR A 2 24.28 -41.32 34.91
N ARG A 3 23.61 -40.31 35.46
CA ARG A 3 23.87 -38.88 35.26
C ARG A 3 25.30 -38.55 35.71
N ARG A 4 25.96 -37.63 34.99
CA ARG A 4 26.99 -36.77 35.55
C ARG A 4 26.64 -35.30 35.32
N ALA A 5 26.49 -34.63 36.45
CA ALA A 5 26.44 -33.19 36.58
C ALA A 5 27.81 -32.59 36.27
N CYS A 6 27.81 -31.40 35.69
CA CYS A 6 29.01 -30.55 35.55
C CYS A 6 28.80 -29.34 36.47
N ASP A 7 29.33 -29.47 37.71
CA ASP A 7 29.63 -28.34 38.57
C ASP A 7 30.90 -27.68 38.05
N LEU A 8 30.88 -26.35 37.91
CA LEU A 8 32.00 -25.44 38.13
C LEU A 8 31.70 -24.08 37.48
N CYS A 9 31.21 -23.15 38.27
CA CYS A 9 31.56 -21.76 38.10
C CYS A 9 31.40 -20.97 39.41
N PRO A 10 32.49 -20.60 40.10
CA PRO A 10 32.44 -19.69 41.23
C PRO A 10 32.66 -18.26 40.70
N LEU A 11 31.66 -17.43 40.77
CA LEU A 11 31.76 -15.96 40.63
C LEU A 11 31.14 -15.30 41.86
N GLU A 12 31.86 -15.40 42.97
CA GLU A 12 31.79 -14.44 44.06
C GLU A 12 33.07 -13.58 43.99
N ALA A 13 32.91 -12.31 43.67
CA ALA A 13 33.66 -11.15 44.19
C ALA A 13 33.47 -9.94 43.26
N PHE A 14 33.15 -8.82 43.88
CA PHE A 14 33.02 -7.45 43.40
C PHE A 14 31.59 -6.92 43.20
N CYS A 15 30.96 -6.64 44.33
CA CYS A 15 29.93 -5.58 44.35
C CYS A 15 30.06 -4.83 45.71
N LYS A 16 30.82 -3.74 45.72
CA LYS A 16 30.69 -2.72 46.76
C LYS A 16 29.59 -1.74 46.32
N PRO A 17 28.61 -1.40 47.17
CA PRO A 17 27.58 -0.45 46.77
C PRO A 17 28.17 0.98 46.81
N ALA A 18 28.23 1.64 45.69
CA ALA A 18 28.39 3.08 45.59
C ALA A 18 27.06 3.77 45.95
N THR A 19 27.00 4.45 47.06
CA THR A 19 25.87 5.31 47.44
C THR A 19 25.83 6.54 46.52
N LEU A 20 25.02 6.46 45.47
CA LEU A 20 24.66 7.60 44.64
C LEU A 20 23.45 8.29 45.30
N ASN A 21 23.70 9.48 45.80
CA ASN A 21 22.68 10.44 46.27
C ASN A 21 21.93 10.98 45.03
N VAL A 22 20.88 10.29 44.57
CA VAL A 22 19.99 10.79 43.51
C VAL A 22 18.93 11.66 44.18
N GLN A 23 19.08 12.98 44.08
CA GLN A 23 17.96 13.89 44.31
C GLN A 23 16.88 13.59 43.23
N ARG A 24 15.81 12.88 43.61
CA ARG A 24 14.62 12.75 42.81
C ARG A 24 13.85 14.06 42.74
N THR A 25 14.05 14.82 41.70
CA THR A 25 13.05 15.80 41.27
C THR A 25 12.03 15.07 40.40
N SER A 26 11.03 14.45 41.01
CA SER A 26 9.86 13.93 40.34
C SER A 26 8.98 15.10 39.87
N LYS A 27 9.22 15.61 38.69
CA LYS A 27 8.18 16.36 38.00
C LYS A 27 7.14 15.35 37.53
N HIS A 28 6.08 15.14 38.31
CA HIS A 28 4.87 14.49 37.83
C HIS A 28 4.32 15.31 36.66
N ARG A 29 4.36 14.75 35.46
CA ARG A 29 3.56 15.29 34.34
C ARG A 29 2.08 15.11 34.69
N PRO A 30 1.22 16.11 34.46
CA PRO A 30 -0.22 16.01 34.68
C PRO A 30 -0.81 14.85 33.86
N ALA A 31 -1.83 14.18 34.38
CA ALA A 31 -2.51 13.06 33.73
C ALA A 31 -3.17 13.46 32.38
N GLU A 32 -3.43 14.74 32.16
CA GLU A 32 -3.92 15.31 30.89
C GLU A 32 -2.84 15.35 29.81
N GLU A 33 -1.57 15.69 30.13
CA GLU A 33 -0.46 15.59 29.17
C GLU A 33 -0.20 14.13 28.75
N MET A 34 -0.33 13.18 29.68
CA MET A 34 -0.19 11.75 29.35
C MET A 34 -1.35 11.20 28.49
N ARG A 35 -2.55 11.82 28.53
CA ARG A 35 -3.67 11.47 27.67
C ARG A 35 -3.49 12.04 26.26
N SER A 36 -3.02 13.29 26.13
CA SER A 36 -2.75 13.91 24.83
C SER A 36 -1.63 13.18 24.07
N ASP A 37 -0.58 12.74 24.77
CA ASP A 37 0.51 11.93 24.18
C ASP A 37 0.04 10.54 23.75
N LYS A 38 -1.00 9.96 24.39
CA LYS A 38 -1.57 8.65 23.97
C LYS A 38 -2.49 8.77 22.75
N GLU A 39 -3.27 9.83 22.64
CA GLU A 39 -4.12 10.07 21.45
C GLU A 39 -3.28 10.36 20.20
N SER A 40 -2.08 10.94 20.33
CA SER A 40 -1.14 11.19 19.23
C SER A 40 -0.39 9.94 18.71
N GLN A 41 -0.54 8.80 19.36
CA GLN A 41 0.17 7.55 19.03
C GLN A 41 -0.69 6.52 18.30
N SER A 42 -1.92 6.84 17.96
CA SER A 42 -2.80 5.95 17.20
C SER A 42 -3.33 6.64 15.96
N ILE A 43 -3.57 5.85 14.90
CA ILE A 43 -4.20 6.31 13.67
C ILE A 43 -5.28 5.31 13.24
N ARG A 44 -6.45 5.83 12.82
CA ARG A 44 -7.52 5.01 12.27
C ARG A 44 -7.39 4.91 10.76
N VAL A 45 -7.17 3.70 10.29
CA VAL A 45 -6.96 3.39 8.87
C VAL A 45 -8.12 2.61 8.30
N THR A 46 -8.24 2.66 6.97
CA THR A 46 -9.35 2.04 6.25
C THR A 46 -8.88 1.48 4.92
N ILE A 47 -9.31 0.26 4.60
CA ILE A 47 -9.19 -0.34 3.28
C ILE A 47 -10.57 -0.38 2.63
N VAL A 48 -10.70 0.18 1.45
CA VAL A 48 -11.90 0.08 0.62
C VAL A 48 -11.76 -1.11 -0.31
N GLN A 49 -12.41 -2.21 0.03
CA GLN A 49 -12.58 -3.38 -0.83
C GLN A 49 -13.92 -3.27 -1.54
N ALA A 50 -13.90 -2.87 -2.80
CA ALA A 50 -15.11 -2.65 -3.59
C ALA A 50 -14.87 -3.03 -5.04
N SER A 51 -15.96 -3.20 -5.81
CA SER A 51 -15.88 -3.37 -7.25
C SER A 51 -15.56 -2.03 -7.92
N PRO A 52 -14.56 -1.97 -8.80
CA PRO A 52 -14.37 -0.81 -9.65
C PRO A 52 -15.53 -0.64 -10.64
N GLN A 53 -15.46 0.40 -11.49
CA GLN A 53 -16.36 0.57 -12.62
C GLN A 53 -15.55 0.42 -13.92
N PRO A 54 -15.38 -0.80 -14.44
CA PRO A 54 -14.52 -1.03 -15.59
C PRO A 54 -14.95 -0.21 -16.80
N SER A 55 -13.97 0.46 -17.41
CA SER A 55 -14.18 1.31 -18.60
C SER A 55 -15.16 2.49 -18.41
N ASP A 56 -15.44 2.88 -17.17
CA ASP A 56 -16.23 4.08 -16.84
C ASP A 56 -15.54 4.87 -15.71
N LEU A 57 -14.54 5.67 -16.06
CA LEU A 57 -13.77 6.47 -15.12
C LEU A 57 -14.64 7.43 -14.31
N ALA A 58 -15.63 8.06 -14.96
CA ALA A 58 -16.48 9.03 -14.29
C ALA A 58 -17.37 8.38 -13.21
N SER A 59 -17.93 7.21 -13.48
CA SER A 59 -18.71 6.46 -12.48
C SER A 59 -17.80 5.88 -11.40
N GLY A 60 -16.61 5.40 -11.78
CA GLY A 60 -15.59 4.90 -10.85
C GLY A 60 -15.15 5.98 -9.85
N LEU A 61 -14.87 7.20 -10.34
CA LEU A 61 -14.52 8.33 -9.48
C LEU A 61 -15.68 8.71 -8.53
N ARG A 62 -16.91 8.80 -9.03
CA ARG A 62 -18.08 9.09 -8.17
C ARG A 62 -18.23 8.04 -7.06
N LYS A 63 -18.09 6.75 -7.40
CA LYS A 63 -18.13 5.65 -6.41
C LYS A 63 -16.99 5.79 -5.39
N ALA A 64 -15.77 6.04 -5.85
CA ALA A 64 -14.62 6.24 -4.97
C ALA A 64 -14.83 7.39 -3.98
N LEU A 65 -15.31 8.54 -4.47
CA LEU A 65 -15.58 9.71 -3.62
C LEU A 65 -16.67 9.41 -2.57
N ALA A 66 -17.75 8.71 -2.93
CA ALA A 66 -18.78 8.31 -1.98
C ALA A 66 -18.23 7.36 -0.89
N LEU A 67 -17.40 6.38 -1.26
CA LEU A 67 -16.76 5.46 -0.31
C LEU A 67 -15.74 6.17 0.60
N ILE A 68 -15.05 7.20 0.08
CA ILE A 68 -14.16 8.05 0.88
C ILE A 68 -14.97 8.86 1.92
N GLU A 69 -16.10 9.42 1.51
CA GLU A 69 -17.01 10.15 2.43
C GLU A 69 -17.50 9.23 3.54
N GLU A 70 -18.03 8.05 3.19
CA GLU A 70 -18.49 7.04 4.16
C GLU A 70 -17.36 6.64 5.13
N ALA A 71 -16.16 6.37 4.62
CA ALA A 71 -15.03 6.02 5.47
C ALA A 71 -14.65 7.14 6.44
N ALA A 72 -14.65 8.40 5.96
CA ALA A 72 -14.34 9.57 6.78
C ALA A 72 -15.41 9.83 7.86
N GLU A 73 -16.69 9.64 7.55
CA GLU A 73 -17.79 9.73 8.53
C GLU A 73 -17.63 8.73 9.69
N HIS A 74 -16.98 7.58 9.41
CA HIS A 74 -16.64 6.58 10.41
C HIS A 74 -15.26 6.81 11.07
N GLY A 75 -14.67 8.00 10.87
CA GLY A 75 -13.46 8.45 11.54
C GLY A 75 -12.16 7.94 10.93
N ALA A 76 -12.14 7.49 9.67
CA ALA A 76 -10.92 7.16 8.96
C ALA A 76 -10.01 8.40 8.84
N GLN A 77 -8.71 8.19 9.04
CA GLN A 77 -7.66 9.21 8.87
C GLN A 77 -6.79 8.92 7.65
N LEU A 78 -6.66 7.64 7.27
CA LEU A 78 -5.99 7.18 6.07
C LEU A 78 -6.87 6.13 5.38
N ILE A 79 -7.18 6.35 4.11
CA ILE A 79 -8.07 5.51 3.30
C ILE A 79 -7.28 4.99 2.11
N CYS A 80 -7.23 3.68 1.89
CA CYS A 80 -6.56 3.10 0.74
C CYS A 80 -7.48 2.25 -0.13
N PHE A 81 -7.21 2.28 -1.42
CA PHE A 81 -7.84 1.50 -2.47
C PHE A 81 -6.86 0.49 -3.07
N ALA A 82 -7.39 -0.51 -3.73
CA ALA A 82 -6.62 -1.55 -4.41
C ALA A 82 -5.86 -1.02 -5.64
N GLU A 83 -5.02 -1.89 -6.21
CA GLU A 83 -4.29 -1.68 -7.46
C GLU A 83 -5.26 -1.31 -8.59
N THR A 84 -4.99 -0.20 -9.30
CA THR A 84 -5.77 0.27 -10.45
C THR A 84 -7.29 0.33 -10.24
N PHE A 85 -7.75 0.69 -9.04
CA PHE A 85 -9.18 0.83 -8.76
C PHE A 85 -9.87 1.78 -9.76
N LEU A 86 -9.14 2.79 -10.26
CA LEU A 86 -9.60 3.64 -11.36
C LEU A 86 -8.78 3.34 -12.63
N PRO A 87 -9.42 2.83 -13.69
CA PRO A 87 -10.82 2.47 -13.89
C PRO A 87 -11.13 0.98 -13.68
N GLY A 88 -10.32 0.24 -12.96
CA GLY A 88 -10.38 -1.20 -12.73
C GLY A 88 -9.19 -1.94 -13.32
N TYR A 89 -8.87 -3.07 -12.70
CA TYR A 89 -7.80 -3.95 -13.17
C TYR A 89 -8.18 -4.61 -14.49
N PRO A 90 -7.27 -4.70 -15.47
CA PRO A 90 -7.53 -5.33 -16.77
C PRO A 90 -7.50 -6.86 -16.68
N ALA A 91 -8.37 -7.46 -15.87
CA ALA A 91 -8.44 -8.91 -15.64
C ALA A 91 -8.63 -9.73 -16.92
N TRP A 92 -9.10 -9.10 -18.01
CA TRP A 92 -9.17 -9.75 -19.33
C TRP A 92 -7.81 -10.23 -19.85
N LEU A 93 -6.69 -9.71 -19.35
CA LEU A 93 -5.35 -10.21 -19.66
C LEU A 93 -5.16 -11.66 -19.21
N ASP A 94 -5.78 -12.06 -18.11
CA ASP A 94 -5.63 -13.38 -17.51
C ASP A 94 -6.75 -14.34 -17.94
N PHE A 95 -7.95 -13.80 -18.21
CA PHE A 95 -9.13 -14.61 -18.50
C PHE A 95 -9.45 -14.74 -20.00
N CYS A 96 -8.92 -13.86 -20.88
CA CYS A 96 -9.24 -13.85 -22.30
C CYS A 96 -8.00 -14.12 -23.16
N PRO A 97 -7.79 -15.36 -23.66
CA PRO A 97 -6.59 -15.73 -24.45
C PRO A 97 -6.40 -14.88 -25.70
N GLY A 98 -7.49 -14.37 -26.27
CA GLY A 98 -7.46 -13.43 -27.39
C GLY A 98 -6.68 -12.14 -27.10
N ALA A 99 -6.44 -11.81 -25.83
CA ALA A 99 -5.64 -10.66 -25.40
C ALA A 99 -4.21 -10.69 -25.93
N ALA A 100 -3.60 -11.86 -26.08
CA ALA A 100 -2.23 -12.05 -26.55
C ALA A 100 -2.09 -12.22 -28.08
N LEU A 101 -3.18 -12.19 -28.83
CA LEU A 101 -3.15 -12.38 -30.27
C LEU A 101 -2.60 -11.14 -30.97
N TRP A 102 -1.57 -11.36 -31.81
CA TRP A 102 -0.97 -10.30 -32.60
C TRP A 102 -2.00 -9.62 -33.52
N ASN A 103 -2.03 -8.28 -33.48
CA ASN A 103 -2.86 -7.45 -34.33
C ASN A 103 -4.38 -7.73 -34.27
N HIS A 104 -4.87 -8.30 -33.17
CA HIS A 104 -6.25 -8.65 -32.95
C HIS A 104 -7.11 -7.39 -32.70
N ALA A 105 -8.05 -7.10 -33.59
CA ALA A 105 -8.85 -5.87 -33.53
C ALA A 105 -9.63 -5.70 -32.21
N PRO A 106 -10.32 -6.73 -31.65
CA PRO A 106 -11.04 -6.60 -30.40
C PRO A 106 -10.13 -6.14 -29.22
N VAL A 107 -8.89 -6.64 -29.14
CA VAL A 107 -7.94 -6.22 -28.10
C VAL A 107 -7.57 -4.75 -28.25
N LYS A 108 -7.38 -4.30 -29.47
CA LYS A 108 -7.08 -2.88 -29.73
C LYS A 108 -8.20 -1.95 -29.28
N GLU A 109 -9.45 -2.33 -29.51
CA GLU A 109 -10.63 -1.59 -29.03
C GLU A 109 -10.72 -1.60 -27.51
N VAL A 110 -10.49 -2.73 -26.86
CA VAL A 110 -10.47 -2.84 -25.39
C VAL A 110 -9.35 -1.97 -24.82
N PHE A 111 -8.15 -2.02 -25.39
CA PHE A 111 -7.03 -1.15 -24.99
C PHE A 111 -7.35 0.33 -25.19
N ALA A 112 -7.96 0.71 -26.33
CA ALA A 112 -8.37 2.09 -26.58
C ALA A 112 -9.39 2.57 -25.54
N GLY A 113 -10.34 1.70 -25.17
CA GLY A 113 -11.31 1.96 -24.10
C GLY A 113 -10.64 2.14 -22.73
N LEU A 114 -9.72 1.25 -22.35
CA LEU A 114 -8.95 1.38 -21.12
C LEU A 114 -8.15 2.69 -21.11
N ARG A 115 -7.47 3.02 -22.21
CA ARG A 115 -6.70 4.26 -22.33
C ARG A 115 -7.58 5.52 -22.21
N ALA A 116 -8.75 5.50 -22.85
CA ALA A 116 -9.69 6.63 -22.78
C ALA A 116 -10.17 6.90 -21.35
N ASN A 117 -10.31 5.83 -20.55
CA ASN A 117 -10.74 5.86 -19.16
C ASN A 117 -9.59 5.86 -18.14
N SER A 118 -8.34 5.93 -18.59
CA SER A 118 -7.18 6.04 -17.67
C SER A 118 -6.99 7.49 -17.20
N VAL A 119 -6.50 7.64 -15.98
CA VAL A 119 -6.35 8.91 -15.26
C VAL A 119 -5.15 9.69 -15.80
N VAL A 120 -5.30 10.99 -15.98
CA VAL A 120 -4.19 11.91 -16.25
C VAL A 120 -3.69 12.53 -14.94
N VAL A 121 -2.37 12.55 -14.74
CA VAL A 121 -1.74 13.14 -13.54
C VAL A 121 -0.80 14.29 -13.97
N PRO A 122 -1.06 15.52 -13.51
CA PRO A 122 -2.26 16.01 -12.84
C PRO A 122 -3.46 16.13 -13.80
N GLY A 123 -4.69 15.96 -13.26
CA GLY A 123 -5.93 16.03 -14.03
C GLY A 123 -7.16 16.26 -13.16
N ASN A 124 -8.35 16.22 -13.75
CA ASN A 124 -9.60 16.48 -13.04
C ASN A 124 -9.86 15.45 -11.92
N GLU A 125 -9.52 14.19 -12.16
CA GLU A 125 -9.70 13.09 -11.21
C GLU A 125 -8.79 13.27 -9.98
N THR A 126 -7.52 13.64 -10.22
CA THR A 126 -6.57 13.92 -9.15
C THR A 126 -6.93 15.17 -8.36
N GLN A 127 -7.48 16.18 -9.01
CA GLN A 127 -8.00 17.37 -8.35
C GLN A 127 -9.18 17.02 -7.44
N ALA A 128 -10.17 16.25 -7.93
CA ALA A 128 -11.33 15.84 -7.15
C ALA A 128 -10.95 15.00 -5.92
N LEU A 129 -9.97 14.10 -6.06
CA LEU A 129 -9.44 13.31 -4.93
C LEU A 129 -8.72 14.21 -3.91
N GLY A 130 -7.91 15.16 -4.36
CA GLY A 130 -7.25 16.15 -3.50
C GLY A 130 -8.25 17.04 -2.76
N GLU A 131 -9.29 17.54 -3.44
CA GLU A 131 -10.36 18.33 -2.82
C GLU A 131 -11.12 17.52 -1.75
N ALA A 132 -11.39 16.23 -2.00
CA ALA A 132 -12.01 15.34 -1.03
C ALA A 132 -11.09 15.12 0.19
N ALA A 133 -9.81 14.85 -0.03
CA ALA A 133 -8.81 14.68 1.03
C ALA A 133 -8.74 15.92 1.94
N ALA A 134 -8.65 17.12 1.35
CA ALA A 134 -8.62 18.38 2.09
C ALA A 134 -9.91 18.66 2.86
N ARG A 135 -11.06 18.49 2.22
CA ARG A 135 -12.37 18.74 2.82
C ARG A 135 -12.66 17.82 4.01
N LEU A 136 -12.30 16.54 3.87
CA LEU A 136 -12.54 15.51 4.90
C LEU A 136 -11.37 15.39 5.88
N ARG A 137 -10.22 16.01 5.59
CA ARG A 137 -8.97 15.95 6.36
C ARG A 137 -8.47 14.52 6.54
N VAL A 138 -8.46 13.75 5.45
CA VAL A 138 -8.02 12.36 5.40
C VAL A 138 -6.89 12.18 4.39
N GLY A 139 -5.96 11.27 4.66
CA GLY A 139 -5.04 10.78 3.64
C GLY A 139 -5.76 9.81 2.70
N ILE A 140 -5.44 9.86 1.40
CA ILE A 140 -6.00 8.93 0.40
C ILE A 140 -4.86 8.28 -0.37
N VAL A 141 -4.91 6.96 -0.52
CA VAL A 141 -4.05 6.22 -1.43
C VAL A 141 -4.93 5.54 -2.48
N MET A 142 -4.72 5.92 -3.76
CA MET A 142 -5.55 5.49 -4.88
C MET A 142 -4.73 4.78 -5.95
N GLY A 143 -5.05 3.52 -6.24
CA GLY A 143 -4.52 2.80 -7.40
C GLY A 143 -5.20 3.23 -8.69
N ILE A 144 -4.41 3.54 -9.71
CA ILE A 144 -4.91 4.03 -11.00
C ILE A 144 -4.21 3.35 -12.18
N SER A 145 -4.91 3.21 -13.32
CA SER A 145 -4.27 3.16 -14.63
C SER A 145 -4.03 4.60 -15.09
N GLU A 146 -2.76 4.97 -15.25
CA GLU A 146 -2.34 6.32 -15.61
C GLU A 146 -2.11 6.41 -17.11
N ARG A 147 -2.52 7.50 -17.72
CA ARG A 147 -2.13 7.86 -19.09
C ARG A 147 -1.36 9.17 -19.16
N VAL A 148 -0.33 9.19 -19.99
CA VAL A 148 0.34 10.44 -20.35
C VAL A 148 -0.58 11.26 -21.24
N ARG A 149 -0.71 12.57 -20.96
CA ARG A 149 -1.52 13.47 -21.75
C ARG A 149 -0.85 13.68 -23.13
N ASP A 150 -0.68 14.83 -23.61
CA ASP A 150 -0.32 15.23 -24.98
C ASP A 150 1.20 15.38 -25.15
N ALA A 151 1.97 14.31 -24.89
CA ALA A 151 3.43 14.29 -24.98
C ALA A 151 3.93 13.08 -25.77
N PRO A 152 5.20 13.04 -26.20
CA PRO A 152 5.81 11.81 -26.69
C PRO A 152 5.61 10.68 -25.67
N GLY A 153 5.20 9.50 -26.13
CA GLY A 153 4.84 8.38 -25.25
C GLY A 153 3.38 8.34 -24.81
N HIS A 154 2.52 9.21 -25.35
CA HIS A 154 1.08 9.28 -25.04
C HIS A 154 0.32 7.95 -25.27
N GLY A 155 0.88 7.01 -26.01
CA GLY A 155 0.33 5.65 -26.18
C GLY A 155 0.65 4.73 -25.00
N THR A 156 1.56 5.11 -24.11
CA THR A 156 1.94 4.32 -22.95
C THR A 156 1.01 4.59 -21.77
N LEU A 157 0.57 3.51 -21.11
CA LEU A 157 -0.10 3.55 -19.82
C LEU A 157 0.86 3.12 -18.71
N PHE A 158 0.57 3.53 -17.48
CA PHE A 158 1.30 3.08 -16.30
C PHE A 158 0.32 2.61 -15.23
N ASN A 159 0.73 1.61 -14.47
CA ASN A 159 0.07 1.20 -13.25
C ASN A 159 0.64 2.05 -12.11
N SER A 160 -0.18 2.86 -11.49
CA SER A 160 0.30 3.91 -10.58
C SER A 160 -0.46 3.94 -9.27
N LEU A 161 0.21 4.40 -8.22
CA LEU A 161 -0.34 4.62 -6.88
C LEU A 161 -0.15 6.08 -6.52
N LEU A 162 -1.25 6.77 -6.24
CA LEU A 162 -1.27 8.19 -5.89
C LEU A 162 -1.52 8.36 -4.39
N TYR A 163 -0.79 9.29 -3.76
CA TYR A 163 -0.86 9.55 -2.32
C TYR A 163 -1.25 11.00 -2.08
N PHE A 164 -2.41 11.20 -1.49
CA PHE A 164 -2.88 12.52 -1.09
C PHE A 164 -2.76 12.68 0.42
N ALA A 165 -2.18 13.77 0.87
CA ALA A 165 -2.16 14.13 2.28
C ALA A 165 -3.51 14.74 2.71
N GLU A 166 -3.72 14.88 4.02
CA GLU A 166 -4.94 15.44 4.63
C GLU A 166 -5.19 16.91 4.30
N ASP A 167 -4.26 17.59 3.68
CA ASP A 167 -4.40 18.94 3.13
C ASP A 167 -4.74 18.97 1.63
N GLY A 168 -4.90 17.80 1.02
CA GLY A 168 -5.27 17.61 -0.38
C GLY A 168 -4.11 17.60 -1.37
N ARG A 169 -2.89 17.85 -0.93
CA ARG A 169 -1.73 17.79 -1.84
C ARG A 169 -1.44 16.37 -2.28
N LEU A 170 -1.16 16.18 -3.57
CA LEU A 170 -0.55 14.96 -4.09
C LEU A 170 0.91 14.93 -3.62
N VAL A 171 1.21 14.11 -2.61
CA VAL A 171 2.52 14.07 -1.95
C VAL A 171 3.43 12.98 -2.47
N ASN A 172 2.88 11.97 -3.15
CA ASN A 172 3.66 10.95 -3.85
C ASN A 172 2.88 10.40 -5.05
N HIS A 173 3.61 10.02 -6.09
CA HIS A 173 3.12 9.39 -7.31
C HIS A 173 4.09 8.28 -7.70
N HIS A 174 3.73 7.04 -7.39
CA HIS A 174 4.53 5.86 -7.67
C HIS A 174 3.99 5.15 -8.92
N ARG A 175 4.83 4.90 -9.91
CA ARG A 175 4.58 4.02 -11.06
C ARG A 175 5.19 2.65 -10.79
N LYS A 176 4.41 1.59 -10.92
CA LYS A 176 4.88 0.19 -10.76
C LYS A 176 6.17 -0.02 -11.55
N LEU A 177 7.23 -0.42 -10.88
CA LEU A 177 8.56 -0.54 -11.48
C LEU A 177 8.57 -1.49 -12.67
N ILE A 178 7.93 -2.65 -12.49
CA ILE A 178 7.85 -3.67 -13.54
C ILE A 178 6.43 -4.24 -13.54
N PRO A 179 5.66 -4.03 -14.63
CA PRO A 179 4.38 -4.71 -14.80
C PRO A 179 4.58 -6.24 -14.83
N THR A 180 3.67 -6.97 -14.17
CA THR A 180 3.77 -8.40 -13.99
C THR A 180 3.32 -9.14 -15.24
N TYR A 181 4.15 -10.04 -15.75
CA TYR A 181 3.83 -11.00 -16.81
C TYR A 181 2.95 -10.42 -17.96
N SER A 182 1.64 -10.76 -18.00
CA SER A 182 0.67 -10.29 -19.00
C SER A 182 0.41 -8.77 -18.96
N GLU A 183 0.57 -8.13 -17.82
CA GLU A 183 0.42 -6.69 -17.64
C GLU A 183 1.34 -5.86 -18.54
N ARG A 184 2.49 -6.44 -18.97
CA ARG A 184 3.45 -5.81 -19.90
C ARG A 184 2.86 -5.52 -21.28
N MET A 185 1.73 -6.13 -21.63
CA MET A 185 1.01 -5.82 -22.86
C MET A 185 0.26 -4.47 -22.78
N VAL A 186 0.01 -3.99 -21.57
CA VAL A 186 -0.79 -2.79 -21.30
C VAL A 186 0.07 -1.68 -20.72
N TRP A 187 0.89 -1.97 -19.70
CA TRP A 187 1.62 -0.95 -18.97
C TRP A 187 3.12 -0.94 -19.24
N GLY A 188 3.68 0.25 -19.27
CA GLY A 188 5.10 0.51 -19.29
C GLY A 188 5.74 0.33 -17.91
N GLN A 189 7.07 0.22 -17.90
CA GLN A 189 7.86 0.20 -16.68
C GLN A 189 7.85 1.57 -16.01
N GLY A 190 7.72 1.57 -14.69
CA GLY A 190 7.87 2.74 -13.86
C GLY A 190 9.34 3.12 -13.61
N ASP A 191 9.52 4.02 -12.69
CA ASP A 191 10.83 4.57 -12.29
C ASP A 191 10.90 4.72 -10.76
N ALA A 192 12.04 5.17 -10.27
CA ALA A 192 12.29 5.29 -8.83
C ALA A 192 11.71 6.57 -8.18
N ALA A 193 11.13 7.50 -8.94
CA ALA A 193 10.71 8.80 -8.40
C ALA A 193 9.65 8.66 -7.30
N GLY A 194 8.78 7.64 -7.39
CA GLY A 194 7.74 7.34 -6.42
C GLY A 194 8.15 6.39 -5.29
N LEU A 195 9.36 5.84 -5.32
CA LEU A 195 9.88 4.99 -4.24
C LEU A 195 10.29 5.86 -3.04
N ARG A 196 9.33 6.44 -2.37
CA ARG A 196 9.53 7.31 -1.21
C ARG A 196 8.34 7.24 -0.28
N ILE A 197 8.58 7.62 0.97
CA ILE A 197 7.50 7.75 1.97
C ILE A 197 6.85 9.13 1.89
N ALA A 198 5.60 9.19 2.31
CA ALA A 198 4.82 10.39 2.52
C ALA A 198 4.41 10.50 4.00
N LYS A 199 3.70 11.57 4.37
CA LYS A 199 3.17 11.75 5.72
C LYS A 199 1.68 12.06 5.67
N VAL A 200 0.94 11.48 6.62
CA VAL A 200 -0.45 11.82 6.94
C VAL A 200 -0.59 11.87 8.46
N HIS A 201 -1.17 12.93 9.01
CA HIS A 201 -1.29 13.13 10.45
C HIS A 201 0.01 12.83 11.23
N ASN A 202 1.16 13.26 10.68
CA ASN A 202 2.52 13.00 11.20
C ASN A 202 2.98 11.53 11.19
N VAL A 203 2.24 10.61 10.58
CA VAL A 203 2.62 9.20 10.41
C VAL A 203 3.27 9.00 9.04
N ASN A 204 4.41 8.33 9.01
CA ASN A 204 5.10 7.97 7.77
C ASN A 204 4.40 6.80 7.10
N PHE A 205 4.04 6.93 5.84
CA PHE A 205 3.47 5.85 5.07
C PHE A 205 4.10 5.74 3.69
N GLY A 206 4.22 4.50 3.23
CA GLY A 206 4.72 4.13 1.92
C GLY A 206 3.78 3.14 1.26
N GLY A 207 4.21 2.58 0.15
CA GLY A 207 3.47 1.50 -0.49
C GLY A 207 4.15 1.01 -1.75
N ALA A 208 3.71 -0.16 -2.16
CA ALA A 208 4.16 -0.84 -3.36
C ALA A 208 2.97 -1.52 -4.07
N ILE A 209 3.15 -1.85 -5.33
CA ILE A 209 2.11 -2.41 -6.17
C ILE A 209 2.43 -3.88 -6.47
N CYS A 210 1.56 -4.78 -5.99
CA CYS A 210 1.52 -6.19 -6.36
C CYS A 210 2.89 -6.89 -6.18
N TRP A 211 3.47 -7.43 -7.25
CA TRP A 211 4.70 -8.20 -7.19
C TRP A 211 5.97 -7.41 -6.82
N GLU A 212 5.89 -6.10 -6.67
CA GLU A 212 6.98 -5.32 -6.06
C GLU A 212 7.30 -5.79 -4.64
N HIS A 213 6.31 -6.41 -3.94
CA HIS A 213 6.49 -7.01 -2.62
C HIS A 213 7.46 -8.21 -2.61
N TRP A 214 7.74 -8.81 -3.77
CA TRP A 214 8.77 -9.85 -3.90
C TRP A 214 10.12 -9.31 -4.42
N MET A 215 10.26 -7.98 -4.59
CA MET A 215 11.52 -7.34 -4.96
C MET A 215 12.30 -6.96 -3.68
N PRO A 216 13.36 -7.70 -3.26
CA PRO A 216 14.02 -7.48 -1.97
C PRO A 216 14.58 -6.07 -1.81
N LEU A 217 15.14 -5.50 -2.89
CA LEU A 217 15.75 -4.17 -2.84
C LEU A 217 14.71 -3.06 -2.69
N THR A 218 13.52 -3.22 -3.27
CA THR A 218 12.40 -2.30 -3.10
C THR A 218 11.94 -2.27 -1.65
N ARG A 219 11.74 -3.46 -1.04
CA ARG A 219 11.37 -3.56 0.37
C ARG A 219 12.41 -2.90 1.28
N GLN A 220 13.69 -3.28 1.12
CA GLN A 220 14.77 -2.71 1.94
C GLN A 220 14.87 -1.19 1.79
N HIS A 221 14.63 -0.66 0.59
CA HIS A 221 14.63 0.78 0.36
C HIS A 221 13.54 1.48 1.16
N LEU A 222 12.30 0.98 1.12
CA LEU A 222 11.17 1.54 1.85
C LEU A 222 11.34 1.38 3.37
N HIS A 223 11.84 0.24 3.84
CA HIS A 223 12.17 0.06 5.26
C HIS A 223 13.23 1.06 5.72
N ASN A 224 14.29 1.28 4.93
CA ASN A 224 15.33 2.28 5.24
C ASN A 224 14.79 3.72 5.24
N ALA A 225 13.71 3.99 4.53
CA ALA A 225 13.04 5.28 4.54
C ALA A 225 12.19 5.52 5.81
N GLY A 226 12.00 4.49 6.64
CA GLY A 226 11.31 4.60 7.93
C GLY A 226 9.80 4.67 7.81
N GLU A 227 9.21 3.86 6.93
CA GLU A 227 7.76 3.74 6.86
C GLU A 227 7.19 3.08 8.14
N GLN A 228 6.06 3.59 8.60
CA GLN A 228 5.31 3.07 9.75
C GLN A 228 4.07 2.30 9.28
N ILE A 229 3.50 2.71 8.15
CA ILE A 229 2.36 2.08 7.50
C ILE A 229 2.74 1.83 6.04
N HIS A 230 2.58 0.60 5.59
CA HIS A 230 2.78 0.19 4.20
C HIS A 230 1.46 -0.15 3.54
N ILE A 231 1.19 0.44 2.38
CA ILE A 231 0.04 0.10 1.56
C ILE A 231 0.48 -0.94 0.51
N ALA A 232 -0.03 -2.16 0.65
CA ALA A 232 0.16 -3.22 -0.30
C ALA A 232 -1.04 -3.28 -1.23
N ALA A 233 -0.94 -2.61 -2.38
CA ALA A 233 -1.99 -2.55 -3.37
C ALA A 233 -1.94 -3.79 -4.29
N TRP A 234 -3.01 -4.58 -4.30
CA TRP A 234 -3.15 -5.80 -5.08
C TRP A 234 -4.43 -5.75 -5.93
N PRO A 235 -4.54 -6.55 -7.02
CA PRO A 235 -5.83 -6.77 -7.66
C PRO A 235 -6.75 -7.58 -6.72
N THR A 236 -6.20 -8.68 -6.18
CA THR A 236 -6.80 -9.52 -5.14
C THR A 236 -5.69 -10.07 -4.25
N VAL A 237 -5.98 -10.32 -2.97
CA VAL A 237 -4.98 -10.76 -2.00
C VAL A 237 -5.10 -12.28 -1.78
N HIS A 238 -4.61 -13.06 -2.75
CA HIS A 238 -4.55 -14.53 -2.65
C HIS A 238 -3.61 -14.99 -1.53
N GLU A 239 -3.54 -16.30 -1.29
CA GLU A 239 -2.71 -16.89 -0.23
C GLU A 239 -1.25 -16.41 -0.25
N MET A 240 -0.59 -16.45 -1.42
CA MET A 240 0.81 -16.00 -1.52
C MET A 240 0.94 -14.49 -1.30
N HIS A 241 -0.06 -13.69 -1.69
CA HIS A 241 -0.10 -12.25 -1.42
C HIS A 241 -0.30 -11.97 0.07
N GLN A 242 -1.11 -12.79 0.78
CA GLN A 242 -1.22 -12.75 2.25
C GLN A 242 0.13 -13.03 2.91
N ILE A 243 0.85 -14.05 2.44
CA ILE A 243 2.19 -14.41 2.95
C ILE A 243 3.16 -13.25 2.72
N ALA A 244 3.21 -12.68 1.52
CA ALA A 244 4.07 -11.55 1.19
C ALA A 244 3.77 -10.32 2.05
N SER A 245 2.49 -9.99 2.23
CA SER A 245 2.06 -8.85 3.04
C SER A 245 2.40 -9.03 4.53
N ARG A 246 2.20 -10.23 5.07
CA ARG A 246 2.59 -10.58 6.45
C ARG A 246 4.10 -10.61 6.65
N HIS A 247 4.83 -11.13 5.67
CA HIS A 247 6.29 -11.11 5.67
C HIS A 247 6.80 -9.67 5.65
N TYR A 248 6.22 -8.80 4.82
CA TYR A 248 6.58 -7.39 4.75
C TYR A 248 6.41 -6.70 6.11
N ALA A 249 5.26 -6.89 6.75
CA ALA A 249 4.99 -6.33 8.07
C ALA A 249 6.02 -6.80 9.12
N PHE A 250 6.31 -8.09 9.13
CA PHE A 250 7.25 -8.70 10.06
C PHE A 250 8.70 -8.27 9.79
N GLU A 251 9.14 -8.24 8.52
CA GLU A 251 10.48 -7.82 8.11
C GLU A 251 10.73 -6.34 8.45
N GLY A 252 9.79 -5.47 8.06
CA GLY A 252 9.91 -4.01 8.20
C GLY A 252 9.48 -3.45 9.55
N ARG A 253 8.90 -4.28 10.43
CA ARG A 253 8.29 -3.83 11.70
C ARG A 253 7.34 -2.66 11.49
N CYS A 254 6.49 -2.74 10.46
CA CYS A 254 5.50 -1.74 10.12
C CYS A 254 4.11 -2.37 10.00
N PHE A 255 3.06 -1.56 10.06
CA PHE A 255 1.72 -2.02 9.73
C PHE A 255 1.59 -2.17 8.21
N VAL A 256 0.82 -3.18 7.77
CA VAL A 256 0.52 -3.35 6.34
C VAL A 256 -0.98 -3.34 6.11
N LEU A 257 -1.41 -2.51 5.16
CA LEU A 257 -2.77 -2.47 4.63
C LEU A 257 -2.75 -3.18 3.27
N ALA A 258 -3.10 -4.47 3.27
CA ALA A 258 -3.22 -5.26 2.05
C ALA A 258 -4.60 -5.04 1.43
N ALA A 259 -4.66 -4.28 0.34
CA ALA A 259 -5.89 -3.88 -0.32
C ALA A 259 -6.12 -4.68 -1.61
N GLY A 260 -7.25 -5.37 -1.68
CA GLY A 260 -7.77 -6.06 -2.87
C GLY A 260 -9.12 -5.49 -3.29
N GLN A 261 -9.52 -5.75 -4.54
CA GLN A 261 -10.82 -5.35 -5.08
C GLN A 261 -11.70 -6.55 -5.40
N ILE A 262 -12.96 -6.31 -5.68
CA ILE A 262 -13.95 -7.31 -6.11
C ILE A 262 -14.21 -7.10 -7.60
N MET A 263 -14.11 -8.17 -8.42
CA MET A 263 -14.54 -8.13 -9.81
C MET A 263 -15.29 -9.41 -10.17
N LYS A 264 -16.27 -9.30 -11.04
CA LYS A 264 -17.05 -10.40 -11.56
C LYS A 264 -16.70 -10.73 -13.02
N ALA A 265 -17.02 -11.92 -13.45
CA ALA A 265 -16.86 -12.29 -14.87
C ALA A 265 -17.68 -11.38 -15.82
N SER A 266 -18.81 -10.82 -15.35
CA SER A 266 -19.58 -9.81 -16.08
C SER A 266 -18.81 -8.51 -16.36
N ASP A 267 -17.73 -8.24 -15.62
CA ASP A 267 -16.89 -7.05 -15.76
C ASP A 267 -15.84 -7.19 -16.88
N LEU A 268 -15.71 -8.42 -17.44
CA LEU A 268 -14.85 -8.66 -18.59
C LEU A 268 -15.43 -8.00 -19.86
N PRO A 269 -14.56 -7.46 -20.75
CA PRO A 269 -15.00 -6.82 -21.97
C PRO A 269 -15.78 -7.78 -22.89
N ILE A 270 -16.98 -7.43 -23.29
CA ILE A 270 -17.84 -8.23 -24.18
C ILE A 270 -17.14 -8.57 -25.52
N ALA A 271 -16.25 -7.69 -25.97
CA ALA A 271 -15.49 -7.89 -27.20
C ALA A 271 -14.48 -9.04 -27.16
N LEU A 272 -14.16 -9.54 -25.95
CA LEU A 272 -13.20 -10.62 -25.74
C LEU A 272 -13.91 -11.84 -25.17
N THR A 273 -13.57 -13.02 -25.70
CA THR A 273 -14.14 -14.30 -25.23
C THR A 273 -13.25 -14.86 -24.13
N PRO A 274 -13.77 -15.12 -22.93
CA PRO A 274 -13.04 -15.83 -21.87
C PRO A 274 -12.61 -17.25 -22.30
N LEU A 275 -11.53 -17.76 -21.70
CA LEU A 275 -11.02 -19.11 -21.94
C LEU A 275 -12.07 -20.18 -21.61
N GLU A 276 -12.80 -19.95 -20.54
CA GLU A 276 -13.86 -20.83 -20.07
C GLU A 276 -15.18 -20.06 -20.03
N ALA A 277 -16.30 -20.77 -20.23
CA ALA A 277 -17.62 -20.19 -20.04
C ALA A 277 -17.84 -19.97 -18.54
N LEU A 278 -17.73 -18.69 -18.11
CA LEU A 278 -17.95 -18.30 -16.73
C LEU A 278 -19.39 -17.84 -16.53
N ASP A 279 -19.98 -18.19 -15.38
CA ASP A 279 -21.19 -17.54 -14.92
C ASP A 279 -20.88 -16.04 -14.72
N PRO A 280 -21.71 -15.12 -15.25
CA PRO A 280 -21.48 -13.68 -15.09
C PRO A 280 -21.29 -13.20 -13.64
N GLN A 281 -21.84 -13.93 -12.67
CA GLN A 281 -21.72 -13.61 -11.24
C GLN A 281 -20.47 -14.23 -10.57
N THR A 282 -19.72 -15.07 -11.28
CA THR A 282 -18.47 -15.63 -10.76
C THR A 282 -17.49 -14.50 -10.41
N LEU A 283 -17.00 -14.50 -9.17
CA LEU A 283 -15.97 -13.57 -8.76
C LEU A 283 -14.60 -13.96 -9.35
N ILE A 284 -14.02 -13.10 -10.14
CA ILE A 284 -12.69 -13.27 -10.74
C ILE A 284 -11.60 -12.55 -9.92
N GLU A 285 -11.95 -11.45 -9.24
CA GLU A 285 -11.17 -10.88 -8.17
C GLU A 285 -11.98 -10.94 -6.87
N ARG A 286 -11.39 -11.51 -5.83
CA ARG A 286 -12.12 -11.95 -4.62
C ARG A 286 -11.82 -11.12 -3.38
N GLY A 287 -11.14 -9.97 -3.51
CA GLY A 287 -10.76 -9.15 -2.37
C GLY A 287 -9.60 -9.73 -1.57
N GLY A 288 -9.87 -10.21 -0.37
CA GLY A 288 -8.86 -10.73 0.56
C GLY A 288 -8.15 -9.63 1.34
N SER A 289 -8.75 -8.44 1.43
CA SER A 289 -8.15 -7.32 2.14
C SER A 289 -7.95 -7.60 3.62
N ALA A 290 -6.82 -7.13 4.14
CA ALA A 290 -6.44 -7.33 5.53
C ALA A 290 -5.57 -6.19 6.07
N VAL A 291 -5.70 -5.91 7.36
CA VAL A 291 -4.79 -5.05 8.12
C VAL A 291 -3.90 -5.92 8.98
N ILE A 292 -2.59 -5.72 8.88
CA ILE A 292 -1.56 -6.58 9.48
C ILE A 292 -0.69 -5.75 10.40
N ALA A 293 -0.42 -6.28 11.60
CA ALA A 293 0.44 -5.68 12.61
C ALA A 293 1.93 -5.95 12.37
N PRO A 294 2.85 -5.21 13.02
CA PRO A 294 4.31 -5.36 12.87
C PRO A 294 4.88 -6.74 13.23
N ASP A 295 4.14 -7.57 13.98
CA ASP A 295 4.48 -8.97 14.27
C ASP A 295 3.92 -9.97 13.25
N GLY A 296 3.25 -9.49 12.20
CA GLY A 296 2.67 -10.31 11.13
C GLY A 296 1.30 -10.90 11.44
N ARG A 297 0.68 -10.61 12.62
CA ARG A 297 -0.70 -11.02 12.90
C ARG A 297 -1.72 -10.16 12.18
N TYR A 298 -2.89 -10.67 11.91
CA TYR A 298 -4.00 -9.89 11.39
C TYR A 298 -4.67 -9.08 12.51
N LEU A 299 -4.89 -7.78 12.26
CA LEU A 299 -5.71 -6.90 13.08
C LEU A 299 -7.16 -6.89 12.59
N ALA A 300 -7.34 -6.98 11.26
CA ALA A 300 -8.64 -7.08 10.62
C ALA A 300 -8.51 -7.88 9.31
N GLY A 301 -9.54 -8.61 8.92
CA GLY A 301 -9.51 -9.49 7.76
C GLY A 301 -8.70 -10.78 8.00
N PRO A 302 -8.31 -11.52 6.91
CA PRO A 302 -8.67 -11.22 5.52
C PRO A 302 -10.16 -11.43 5.23
N VAL A 303 -10.75 -10.55 4.40
CA VAL A 303 -12.15 -10.62 3.99
C VAL A 303 -12.24 -10.92 2.50
N PHE A 304 -12.97 -11.96 2.15
CA PHE A 304 -13.15 -12.41 0.76
C PHE A 304 -14.60 -12.32 0.32
N ASP A 305 -14.80 -12.22 -0.99
CA ASP A 305 -16.07 -12.43 -1.68
C ASP A 305 -17.18 -11.41 -1.42
N GLU A 306 -16.87 -10.30 -0.76
CA GLU A 306 -17.83 -9.23 -0.49
C GLU A 306 -17.23 -7.83 -0.60
N GLU A 307 -18.03 -6.84 -0.95
CA GLU A 307 -17.65 -5.43 -0.84
C GLU A 307 -17.73 -5.00 0.64
N ILE A 308 -16.66 -4.38 1.14
CA ILE A 308 -16.59 -3.93 2.54
C ILE A 308 -15.62 -2.74 2.68
N ILE A 309 -15.91 -1.87 3.62
CA ILE A 309 -14.97 -0.90 4.14
C ILE A 309 -14.39 -1.44 5.44
N LEU A 310 -13.13 -1.86 5.40
CA LEU A 310 -12.45 -2.52 6.52
C LEU A 310 -11.70 -1.50 7.36
N TYR A 311 -12.04 -1.36 8.64
CA TYR A 311 -11.46 -0.41 9.57
C TYR A 311 -10.51 -1.06 10.57
N ALA A 312 -9.44 -0.34 10.94
CA ALA A 312 -8.60 -0.68 12.08
C ALA A 312 -8.04 0.58 12.74
N THR A 313 -7.75 0.48 14.04
CA THR A 313 -6.98 1.49 14.77
C THR A 313 -5.61 0.93 15.07
N LEU A 314 -4.56 1.61 14.60
CA LEU A 314 -3.18 1.18 14.75
C LEU A 314 -2.56 1.89 15.95
N ASP A 315 -2.04 1.12 16.92
CA ASP A 315 -1.19 1.64 18.00
C ASP A 315 0.26 1.68 17.53
N LEU A 316 0.74 2.87 17.16
CA LEU A 316 2.09 3.03 16.61
C LEU A 316 3.20 2.60 17.59
N GLN A 317 2.92 2.49 18.89
CA GLN A 317 3.87 1.95 19.86
C GLN A 317 4.16 0.46 19.63
N GLU A 318 3.33 -0.26 18.88
CA GLU A 318 3.64 -1.65 18.51
C GLU A 318 4.90 -1.75 17.66
N ILE A 319 5.15 -0.75 16.80
CA ILE A 319 6.38 -0.67 16.00
C ILE A 319 7.60 -0.64 16.91
N GLU A 320 7.59 0.23 17.92
CA GLU A 320 8.69 0.37 18.88
C GLU A 320 8.93 -0.92 19.67
N ARG A 321 7.84 -1.58 20.10
CA ARG A 321 7.93 -2.84 20.83
C ARG A 321 8.53 -3.96 19.99
N GLU A 322 8.08 -4.10 18.76
CA GLU A 322 8.51 -5.16 17.86
C GLU A 322 9.92 -4.93 17.28
N SER A 323 10.36 -3.68 17.15
CA SER A 323 11.71 -3.33 16.68
C SER A 323 12.80 -3.79 17.63
N MET A 324 12.47 -4.08 18.90
CA MET A 324 13.43 -4.62 19.86
C MET A 324 14.06 -5.96 19.40
N THR A 325 13.28 -6.80 18.75
CA THR A 325 13.73 -8.15 18.35
C THR A 325 14.36 -8.17 16.96
N MET A 326 13.93 -7.30 16.07
CA MET A 326 14.45 -7.21 14.72
C MET A 326 14.21 -5.81 14.17
N ASP A 327 15.26 -5.19 13.65
CA ASP A 327 15.23 -3.93 12.92
C ASP A 327 16.19 -4.04 11.74
N VAL A 328 15.64 -4.32 10.55
CA VAL A 328 16.43 -4.55 9.32
C VAL A 328 17.11 -3.29 8.79
N SER A 329 16.73 -2.13 9.30
CA SER A 329 17.36 -0.84 8.99
C SER A 329 18.31 -0.38 10.10
N GLY A 330 18.24 -0.99 11.28
CA GLY A 330 19.05 -0.72 12.48
C GLY A 330 20.01 -1.85 12.82
N HIS A 331 19.78 -2.55 13.95
CA HIS A 331 20.73 -3.53 14.50
C HIS A 331 20.86 -4.84 13.71
N TYR A 332 19.97 -5.11 12.73
CA TYR A 332 20.12 -6.18 11.74
C TYR A 332 20.69 -5.67 10.40
N SER A 333 20.99 -4.38 10.28
CA SER A 333 21.64 -3.81 9.10
C SER A 333 23.16 -3.95 9.17
N ARG A 334 23.81 -4.13 8.03
CA ARG A 334 25.28 -4.18 7.88
C ARG A 334 25.74 -3.21 6.78
N PRO A 335 25.62 -1.87 7.01
CA PRO A 335 25.99 -0.85 6.01
C PRO A 335 27.49 -0.83 5.72
N ASP A 336 28.30 -1.47 6.56
CA ASP A 336 29.72 -1.74 6.33
C ASP A 336 29.97 -2.81 5.25
N ILE A 337 28.97 -3.70 4.99
CA ILE A 337 29.06 -4.80 4.01
C ILE A 337 28.19 -4.48 2.78
N PHE A 338 26.93 -4.02 3.00
CA PHE A 338 25.96 -3.81 1.94
C PHE A 338 25.61 -2.33 1.80
N ARG A 339 25.60 -1.84 0.57
CA ARG A 339 25.18 -0.48 0.26
C ARG A 339 24.10 -0.52 -0.82
N LEU A 340 22.87 -0.15 -0.44
CA LEU A 340 21.77 0.03 -1.40
C LEU A 340 21.80 1.45 -1.95
N GLN A 341 21.81 1.59 -3.26
CA GLN A 341 21.66 2.86 -3.98
C GLN A 341 20.45 2.77 -4.91
N VAL A 342 19.63 3.80 -4.90
CA VAL A 342 18.52 3.97 -5.83
C VAL A 342 18.90 5.08 -6.80
N THR A 343 18.88 4.80 -8.09
CA THR A 343 19.11 5.81 -9.11
C THR A 343 17.85 6.67 -9.24
N ALA A 344 17.93 7.91 -8.78
CA ALA A 344 16.84 8.85 -8.94
C ALA A 344 16.56 9.08 -10.44
N SER A 345 15.30 9.02 -10.82
CA SER A 345 14.81 9.49 -12.12
C SER A 345 14.08 10.81 -11.88
N ASP A 346 14.48 11.84 -12.60
CA ASP A 346 13.75 13.09 -12.66
C ASP A 346 12.74 12.98 -13.81
N ARG A 347 11.45 12.87 -13.46
CA ARG A 347 10.37 12.86 -14.46
C ARG A 347 10.09 14.23 -15.05
N GLY A 348 10.67 15.30 -14.50
CA GLY A 348 10.29 16.66 -14.79
C GLY A 348 8.89 17.02 -14.29
N ASP A 349 8.23 16.11 -13.60
CA ASP A 349 6.91 16.34 -13.00
C ASP A 349 7.12 17.10 -11.69
N ASP A 350 7.10 18.42 -11.73
CA ASP A 350 7.03 19.23 -10.51
C ASP A 350 5.65 19.02 -9.86
N ILE A 351 5.55 17.99 -8.99
CA ILE A 351 4.34 17.70 -8.20
C ILE A 351 4.17 18.74 -7.08
N SER A 352 5.21 19.54 -6.83
CA SER A 352 5.13 20.69 -5.93
C SER A 352 4.46 21.84 -6.68
N GLY A 353 3.13 21.89 -6.67
CA GLY A 353 2.42 23.09 -7.09
C GLY A 353 2.95 24.30 -6.33
N LYS A 354 3.75 25.13 -7.00
CA LYS A 354 4.05 26.49 -6.58
C LYS A 354 2.85 27.36 -6.83
#